data_e25c01cc11e7a2146b0083e189ec8cae
#
_entry.id   e25c01cc11e7a2146b0083e189ec8cae
#
_cell.length_a   1.000
_cell.length_b   1.000
_cell.length_c   1.000
_cell.angle_alpha   90.00
_cell.angle_beta   90.00
_cell.angle_gamma   90.00
#
_symmetry.space_group_name_H-M   'P 1'
#
loop_
_entity.id
_entity.type
_entity.pdbx_description
1 polymer ?
#
loop_
_entity_poly.entity_id
_entity_poly.type
_entity_poly.pdbx_seq_one_letter_code
_entity_poly.pdbx_strand_id
1 'polypeptide(L)'
;MKMGKIIHLGIVVEDLESAVKVYEEHLGIGPWEISCPGEFFRQLDVTGGRGLEIRAAMFFGDGYEIELIEPTGEGIYMDWLREKGPGLHHLKFETKNSYREVVDECEAVSGRPPYLEAKWPDGRPLVAYADLLKEAGLLIEIGCNEK
;
A
#
# COMPACT_ATOMS: atom_id res chain seq x y z
N MET A 1 12.44 -7.57 16.47
CA MET A 1 11.81 -6.46 15.75
C MET A 1 10.59 -5.97 16.52
N LYS A 2 10.35 -4.69 16.53
CA LYS A 2 9.19 -4.11 17.22
C LYS A 2 8.53 -3.05 16.35
N MET A 3 7.23 -3.20 16.09
CA MET A 3 6.44 -2.19 15.42
C MET A 3 5.85 -1.20 16.43
N GLY A 4 5.80 0.06 16.03
CA GLY A 4 5.13 1.13 16.79
C GLY A 4 3.67 1.29 16.37
N LYS A 5 3.20 2.53 16.35
CA LYS A 5 1.80 2.82 16.00
C LYS A 5 1.52 2.64 14.50
N ILE A 6 0.26 2.43 14.17
CA ILE A 6 -0.21 2.45 12.79
C ILE A 6 -0.17 3.90 12.31
N ILE A 7 0.50 4.16 11.18
CA ILE A 7 0.62 5.51 10.60
C ILE A 7 -0.12 5.66 9.28
N HIS A 8 -0.48 4.55 8.63
CA HIS A 8 -1.06 4.59 7.30
C HIS A 8 -2.00 3.39 7.11
N LEU A 9 -3.18 3.65 6.57
CA LEU A 9 -4.14 2.64 6.16
C LEU A 9 -4.32 2.75 4.65
N GLY A 10 -4.15 1.65 3.93
CA GLY A 10 -4.42 1.57 2.49
C GLY A 10 -5.71 0.83 2.24
N ILE A 11 -6.63 1.46 1.51
CA ILE A 11 -7.98 0.95 1.26
C ILE A 11 -8.21 0.93 -0.25
N VAL A 12 -8.58 -0.22 -0.80
CA VAL A 12 -8.95 -0.35 -2.21
C VAL A 12 -10.43 -0.01 -2.36
N VAL A 13 -10.74 0.82 -3.35
CA VAL A 13 -12.10 1.28 -3.63
C VAL A 13 -12.45 1.07 -5.11
N GLU A 14 -13.74 1.00 -5.42
CA GLU A 14 -14.22 0.84 -6.80
C GLU A 14 -14.21 2.16 -7.56
N ASP A 15 -14.54 3.26 -6.89
CA ASP A 15 -14.65 4.59 -7.47
C ASP A 15 -14.07 5.62 -6.51
N LEU A 16 -12.98 6.24 -6.94
CA LEU A 16 -12.19 7.14 -6.08
C LEU A 16 -12.97 8.40 -5.69
N GLU A 17 -13.60 9.05 -6.66
CA GLU A 17 -14.33 10.29 -6.42
C GLU A 17 -15.53 10.05 -5.48
N SER A 18 -16.26 8.96 -5.70
CA SER A 18 -17.40 8.59 -4.83
C SER A 18 -16.93 8.30 -3.41
N ALA A 19 -15.82 7.60 -3.25
CA ALA A 19 -15.26 7.31 -1.92
C ALA A 19 -14.81 8.59 -1.21
N VAL A 20 -14.06 9.46 -1.89
CA VAL A 20 -13.62 10.76 -1.34
C VAL A 20 -14.81 11.57 -0.88
N LYS A 21 -15.87 11.61 -1.68
CA LYS A 21 -17.10 12.34 -1.35
C LYS A 21 -17.74 11.81 -0.06
N VAL A 22 -17.81 10.51 0.12
CA VAL A 22 -18.32 9.90 1.36
C VAL A 22 -17.49 10.34 2.57
N TYR A 23 -16.17 10.28 2.46
CA TYR A 23 -15.28 10.70 3.54
C TYR A 23 -15.48 12.17 3.89
N GLU A 24 -15.52 13.06 2.88
CA GLU A 24 -15.64 14.50 3.12
C GLU A 24 -17.03 14.90 3.61
N GLU A 25 -18.08 14.46 2.93
CA GLU A 25 -19.44 14.92 3.20
C GLU A 25 -20.09 14.23 4.40
N HIS A 26 -19.80 12.96 4.61
CA HIS A 26 -20.47 12.16 5.64
C HIS A 26 -19.62 11.88 6.87
N LEU A 27 -18.29 11.74 6.69
CA LEU A 27 -17.40 11.43 7.80
C LEU A 27 -16.59 12.64 8.28
N GLY A 28 -16.64 13.75 7.54
CA GLY A 28 -15.88 14.96 7.90
C GLY A 28 -14.37 14.78 7.81
N ILE A 29 -13.91 13.85 6.95
CA ILE A 29 -12.50 13.54 6.75
C ILE A 29 -12.06 14.09 5.40
N GLY A 30 -11.20 15.11 5.42
CA GLY A 30 -10.67 15.79 4.25
C GLY A 30 -9.82 16.99 4.65
N PRO A 31 -9.22 17.71 3.72
CA PRO A 31 -9.27 17.51 2.26
C PRO A 31 -8.41 16.33 1.78
N TRP A 32 -8.65 15.88 0.56
CA TRP A 32 -7.91 14.78 -0.07
C TRP A 32 -7.07 15.29 -1.24
N GLU A 33 -5.89 14.70 -1.41
CA GLU A 33 -5.02 14.92 -2.57
C GLU A 33 -5.15 13.74 -3.52
N ILE A 34 -5.57 14.00 -4.77
CA ILE A 34 -5.76 12.95 -5.79
C ILE A 34 -4.56 12.95 -6.73
N SER A 35 -4.05 11.76 -7.04
CA SER A 35 -2.92 11.57 -7.94
C SER A 35 -3.12 10.36 -8.86
N CYS A 36 -2.33 10.33 -9.95
CA CYS A 36 -2.29 9.21 -10.88
C CYS A 36 -0.87 8.63 -10.89
N PRO A 37 -0.48 7.88 -9.84
CA PRO A 37 0.89 7.41 -9.71
C PRO A 37 1.27 6.31 -10.69
N GLY A 38 0.35 5.82 -11.52
CA GLY A 38 0.63 4.79 -12.52
C GLY A 38 1.79 5.11 -13.43
N GLU A 39 1.91 6.37 -13.89
CA GLU A 39 3.03 6.80 -14.72
C GLU A 39 4.37 6.71 -13.98
N PHE A 40 4.37 7.05 -12.70
CA PHE A 40 5.54 6.92 -11.84
C PHE A 40 5.93 5.45 -11.68
N PHE A 41 4.95 4.58 -11.41
CA PHE A 41 5.20 3.15 -11.18
C PHE A 41 5.70 2.43 -12.44
N ARG A 42 5.42 2.94 -13.65
CA ARG A 42 5.98 2.39 -14.89
C ARG A 42 7.49 2.54 -14.99
N GLN A 43 8.10 3.41 -14.19
CA GLN A 43 9.54 3.60 -14.12
C GLN A 43 10.22 2.60 -13.18
N LEU A 44 9.45 1.81 -12.45
CA LEU A 44 9.95 0.90 -11.43
C LEU A 44 9.88 -0.55 -11.89
N ASP A 45 10.81 -1.35 -11.42
CA ASP A 45 10.75 -2.80 -11.52
C ASP A 45 9.84 -3.32 -10.42
N VAL A 46 8.74 -3.96 -10.80
CA VAL A 46 7.74 -4.46 -9.87
C VAL A 46 7.78 -5.99 -9.87
N THR A 47 7.99 -6.56 -8.69
CA THR A 47 7.95 -8.00 -8.46
C THR A 47 6.69 -8.36 -7.68
N GLY A 48 6.23 -9.59 -7.77
CA GLY A 48 5.03 -10.05 -7.06
C GLY A 48 3.71 -9.66 -7.70
N GLY A 49 3.72 -8.91 -8.82
CA GLY A 49 2.50 -8.50 -9.50
C GLY A 49 2.71 -8.17 -10.97
N ARG A 50 1.60 -7.91 -11.68
CA ARG A 50 1.59 -7.64 -13.12
C ARG A 50 1.67 -6.16 -13.47
N GLY A 51 1.58 -5.28 -12.49
CA GLY A 51 1.63 -3.85 -12.71
C GLY A 51 0.85 -3.07 -11.65
N LEU A 52 0.98 -1.76 -11.70
CA LEU A 52 0.38 -0.85 -10.73
C LEU A 52 -0.41 0.25 -11.44
N GLU A 53 -1.41 -0.13 -12.23
CA GLU A 53 -2.32 0.83 -12.86
C GLU A 53 -3.37 1.26 -11.86
N ILE A 54 -3.12 2.38 -11.19
CA ILE A 54 -3.98 2.90 -10.12
C ILE A 54 -4.09 4.41 -10.15
N ARG A 55 -5.19 4.91 -9.57
CA ARG A 55 -5.31 6.28 -9.07
C ARG A 55 -5.37 6.20 -7.56
N ALA A 56 -4.85 7.21 -6.89
CA ALA A 56 -4.85 7.24 -5.43
C ALA A 56 -5.31 8.60 -4.90
N ALA A 57 -5.90 8.59 -3.72
CA ALA A 57 -6.20 9.79 -2.96
C ALA A 57 -5.59 9.65 -1.58
N MET A 58 -4.93 10.70 -1.10
CA MET A 58 -4.29 10.72 0.22
C MET A 58 -4.97 11.73 1.12
N PHE A 59 -5.23 11.31 2.35
CA PHE A 59 -5.61 12.16 3.45
C PHE A 59 -4.52 12.13 4.52
N PHE A 60 -4.06 13.32 4.91
CA PHE A 60 -3.04 13.48 5.96
C PHE A 60 -3.72 14.00 7.22
N GLY A 61 -3.99 13.10 8.16
CA GLY A 61 -4.64 13.42 9.42
C GLY A 61 -3.64 13.74 10.53
N ASP A 62 -4.16 13.94 11.73
CA ASP A 62 -3.33 14.16 12.91
C ASP A 62 -2.81 12.82 13.45
N GLY A 63 -1.57 12.51 13.06
CA GLY A 63 -0.88 11.29 13.50
C GLY A 63 -1.24 10.03 12.71
N TYR A 64 -1.96 10.16 11.59
CA TYR A 64 -2.25 9.02 10.71
C TYR A 64 -2.54 9.49 9.28
N GLU A 65 -2.45 8.57 8.34
CA GLU A 65 -2.75 8.79 6.93
C GLU A 65 -3.71 7.73 6.41
N ILE A 66 -4.55 8.11 5.46
CA ILE A 66 -5.40 7.16 4.73
C ILE A 66 -5.10 7.31 3.24
N GLU A 67 -4.82 6.20 2.59
CA GLU A 67 -4.68 6.11 1.15
C GLU A 67 -5.87 5.34 0.56
N LEU A 68 -6.59 5.95 -0.36
CA LEU A 68 -7.60 5.26 -1.16
C LEU A 68 -6.98 4.92 -2.51
N ILE A 69 -7.16 3.68 -2.96
CA ILE A 69 -6.56 3.16 -4.19
C ILE A 69 -7.67 2.66 -5.10
N GLU A 70 -7.78 3.26 -6.29
CA GLU A 70 -8.70 2.80 -7.34
C GLU A 70 -7.89 2.12 -8.44
N PRO A 71 -8.07 0.81 -8.69
CA PRO A 71 -7.46 0.17 -9.84
C PRO A 71 -8.04 0.76 -11.14
N THR A 72 -7.17 1.13 -12.08
CA THR A 72 -7.55 1.74 -13.36
C THR A 72 -7.26 0.85 -14.57
N GLY A 73 -6.69 -0.32 -14.33
CA GLY A 73 -6.36 -1.29 -15.37
C GLY A 73 -5.99 -2.62 -14.76
N GLU A 74 -5.65 -3.58 -15.60
CA GLU A 74 -5.25 -4.91 -15.16
C GLU A 74 -3.95 -4.85 -14.33
N GLY A 75 -3.89 -5.66 -13.29
CA GLY A 75 -2.75 -5.74 -12.40
C GLY A 75 -3.15 -6.23 -11.02
N ILE A 76 -2.20 -6.15 -10.10
CA ILE A 76 -2.33 -6.74 -8.77
C ILE A 76 -3.47 -6.12 -7.95
N TYR A 77 -3.70 -4.80 -8.08
CA TYR A 77 -4.80 -4.14 -7.34
C TYR A 77 -6.17 -4.49 -7.93
N MET A 78 -6.27 -4.63 -9.24
CA MET A 78 -7.52 -5.05 -9.88
C MET A 78 -7.85 -6.50 -9.50
N ASP A 79 -6.85 -7.37 -9.48
CA ASP A 79 -7.02 -8.76 -9.03
C ASP A 79 -7.51 -8.81 -7.58
N TRP A 80 -6.94 -7.95 -6.71
CA TRP A 80 -7.37 -7.84 -5.32
C TRP A 80 -8.83 -7.41 -5.21
N LEU A 81 -9.21 -6.35 -5.95
CA LEU A 81 -10.58 -5.82 -5.92
C LEU A 81 -11.59 -6.88 -6.39
N ARG A 82 -11.28 -7.61 -7.46
CA ARG A 82 -12.15 -8.68 -7.98
C ARG A 82 -12.30 -9.85 -7.01
N GLU A 83 -11.23 -10.21 -6.33
CA GLU A 83 -11.23 -11.34 -5.40
C GLU A 83 -11.85 -10.99 -4.05
N LYS A 84 -11.52 -9.84 -3.49
CA LYS A 84 -11.87 -9.47 -2.11
C LYS A 84 -12.92 -8.38 -1.99
N GLY A 85 -13.19 -7.64 -3.06
CA GLY A 85 -14.04 -6.45 -3.01
C GLY A 85 -13.33 -5.24 -2.40
N PRO A 86 -14.03 -4.09 -2.28
CA PRO A 86 -13.47 -2.89 -1.66
C PRO A 86 -13.22 -3.12 -0.17
N GLY A 87 -12.19 -2.50 0.36
CA GLY A 87 -11.85 -2.56 1.76
C GLY A 87 -10.36 -2.43 2.03
N LEU A 88 -9.98 -2.71 3.27
CA LEU A 88 -8.62 -2.60 3.75
C LEU A 88 -7.69 -3.53 2.95
N HIS A 89 -6.59 -2.95 2.46
CA HIS A 89 -5.57 -3.67 1.70
C HIS A 89 -4.29 -3.84 2.52
N HIS A 90 -3.80 -2.75 3.11
CA HIS A 90 -2.56 -2.80 3.87
C HIS A 90 -2.55 -1.80 5.02
N LEU A 91 -1.65 -2.06 5.97
CA LEU A 91 -1.30 -1.14 7.05
C LEU A 91 0.19 -0.82 6.98
N LYS A 92 0.55 0.38 7.40
CA LYS A 92 1.94 0.76 7.61
C LYS A 92 2.14 1.14 9.07
N PHE A 93 3.17 0.56 9.69
CA PHE A 93 3.52 0.84 11.08
C PHE A 93 4.76 1.72 11.14
N GLU A 94 4.83 2.54 12.16
CA GLU A 94 6.07 3.19 12.55
C GLU A 94 7.07 2.13 13.01
N THR A 95 8.32 2.23 12.54
CA THR A 95 9.37 1.30 12.96
C THR A 95 10.74 1.95 12.85
N LYS A 96 11.64 1.54 13.75
CA LYS A 96 13.07 1.90 13.69
C LYS A 96 13.89 0.85 12.95
N ASN A 97 13.30 -0.28 12.60
CA ASN A 97 13.97 -1.32 11.84
C ASN A 97 14.12 -0.92 10.37
N SER A 98 15.18 -1.37 9.73
CA SER A 98 15.41 -1.10 8.32
C SER A 98 14.40 -1.86 7.44
N TYR A 99 14.26 -1.39 6.21
CA TYR A 99 13.45 -2.07 5.20
C TYR A 99 13.79 -3.56 5.11
N ARG A 100 15.08 -3.89 5.01
CA ARG A 100 15.53 -5.28 4.88
C ARG A 100 15.21 -6.13 6.11
N GLU A 101 15.42 -5.57 7.30
CA GLU A 101 15.07 -6.27 8.55
C GLU A 101 13.59 -6.65 8.60
N VAL A 102 12.71 -5.72 8.23
CA VAL A 102 11.26 -5.98 8.26
C VAL A 102 10.85 -7.00 7.20
N VAL A 103 11.35 -6.85 5.98
CA VAL A 103 11.06 -7.80 4.89
C VAL A 103 11.53 -9.21 5.27
N ASP A 104 12.77 -9.34 5.74
CA ASP A 104 13.34 -10.64 6.09
C ASP A 104 12.60 -11.31 7.24
N GLU A 105 12.22 -10.55 8.26
CA GLU A 105 11.45 -11.07 9.40
C GLU A 105 10.06 -11.57 8.97
N CYS A 106 9.36 -10.80 8.16
CA CYS A 106 8.03 -11.18 7.68
C CYS A 106 8.10 -12.41 6.75
N GLU A 107 9.11 -12.48 5.90
CA GLU A 107 9.32 -13.63 5.03
C GLU A 107 9.69 -14.88 5.84
N ALA A 108 10.49 -14.74 6.90
CA ALA A 108 10.81 -15.84 7.80
C ALA A 108 9.55 -16.41 8.49
N VAL A 109 8.62 -15.53 8.88
CA VAL A 109 7.36 -15.93 9.53
C VAL A 109 6.42 -16.62 8.55
N SER A 110 6.24 -16.05 7.36
CA SER A 110 5.24 -16.53 6.39
C SER A 110 5.75 -17.66 5.48
N GLY A 111 7.05 -17.73 5.27
CA GLY A 111 7.66 -18.61 4.27
C GLY A 111 7.40 -18.16 2.84
N ARG A 112 6.90 -16.93 2.65
CA ARG A 112 6.56 -16.37 1.34
C ARG A 112 7.28 -15.04 1.12
N PRO A 113 7.67 -14.74 -0.15
CA PRO A 113 8.22 -13.43 -0.47
C PRO A 113 7.15 -12.34 -0.28
N PRO A 114 7.54 -11.06 -0.30
CA PRO A 114 6.56 -9.96 -0.29
C PRO A 114 5.49 -10.15 -1.36
N TYR A 115 4.27 -9.77 -1.03
CA TYR A 115 3.15 -9.77 -1.97
C TYR A 115 3.46 -8.91 -3.20
N LEU A 116 4.13 -7.79 -2.97
CA LEU A 116 4.63 -6.90 -4.00
C LEU A 116 5.91 -6.25 -3.50
N GLU A 117 6.88 -6.09 -4.38
CA GLU A 117 8.07 -5.29 -4.13
C GLU A 117 8.34 -4.43 -5.36
N ALA A 118 8.49 -3.13 -5.16
CA ALA A 118 8.83 -2.16 -6.22
C ALA A 118 10.23 -1.62 -5.95
N LYS A 119 11.06 -1.60 -6.98
CA LYS A 119 12.47 -1.17 -6.92
C LYS A 119 12.77 -0.18 -8.03
N TRP A 120 13.70 0.72 -7.78
CA TRP A 120 14.31 1.52 -8.83
C TRP A 120 15.08 0.62 -9.79
N PRO A 121 15.32 1.06 -11.05
CA PRO A 121 16.07 0.26 -12.02
C PRO A 121 17.49 -0.12 -11.57
N ASP A 122 18.08 0.65 -10.65
CA ASP A 122 19.41 0.35 -10.07
C ASP A 122 19.35 -0.69 -8.93
N GLY A 123 18.17 -1.22 -8.63
CA GLY A 123 17.96 -2.23 -7.60
C GLY A 123 17.64 -1.70 -6.20
N ARG A 124 17.68 -0.37 -5.99
CA ARG A 124 17.32 0.21 -4.70
C ARG A 124 15.83 -0.04 -4.42
N PRO A 125 15.47 -0.54 -3.24
CA PRO A 125 14.06 -0.76 -2.90
C PRO A 125 13.33 0.56 -2.70
N LEU A 126 12.06 0.60 -3.08
CA LEU A 126 11.17 1.73 -2.79
C LEU A 126 10.09 1.33 -1.79
N VAL A 127 9.38 0.27 -2.05
CA VAL A 127 8.26 -0.17 -1.22
C VAL A 127 8.05 -1.68 -1.38
N ALA A 128 7.59 -2.31 -0.31
CA ALA A 128 7.12 -3.69 -0.34
C ALA A 128 5.84 -3.82 0.46
N TYR A 129 5.04 -4.81 0.12
CA TYR A 129 3.95 -5.30 0.96
C TYR A 129 4.34 -6.69 1.45
N ALA A 130 4.70 -6.80 2.72
CA ALA A 130 4.98 -8.08 3.35
C ALA A 130 3.68 -8.87 3.48
N ASP A 131 3.72 -10.14 3.09
CA ASP A 131 2.53 -10.99 3.06
C ASP A 131 2.38 -11.76 4.36
N LEU A 132 1.56 -11.25 5.26
CA LEU A 132 1.14 -11.91 6.48
C LEU A 132 -0.38 -12.19 6.48
N LEU A 133 -0.98 -12.30 5.29
CA LEU A 133 -2.42 -12.51 5.17
C LEU A 133 -2.91 -13.77 5.90
N LYS A 134 -2.18 -14.87 5.78
CA LYS A 134 -2.53 -16.13 6.43
C LYS A 134 -2.22 -16.09 7.92
N GLU A 135 -1.08 -15.52 8.31
CA GLU A 135 -0.57 -15.55 9.68
C GLU A 135 -1.21 -14.48 10.58
N ALA A 136 -1.50 -13.31 10.04
CA ALA A 136 -1.99 -12.17 10.81
C ALA A 136 -3.17 -11.42 10.15
N GLY A 137 -3.62 -11.86 8.99
CA GLY A 137 -4.77 -11.27 8.30
C GLY A 137 -4.50 -9.94 7.62
N LEU A 138 -3.22 -9.61 7.33
CA LEU A 138 -2.90 -8.31 6.75
C LEU A 138 -1.65 -8.33 5.87
N LEU A 139 -1.58 -7.33 4.99
CA LEU A 139 -0.35 -6.92 4.31
C LEU A 139 0.24 -5.74 5.07
N ILE A 140 1.56 -5.73 5.23
CA ILE A 140 2.28 -4.63 5.87
C ILE A 140 3.08 -3.88 4.82
N GLU A 141 2.80 -2.58 4.65
CA GLU A 141 3.59 -1.72 3.78
C GLU A 141 4.92 -1.37 4.46
N ILE A 142 6.00 -1.53 3.72
CA ILE A 142 7.34 -1.19 4.15
C ILE A 142 7.93 -0.25 3.12
N GLY A 143 8.09 1.02 3.50
CA GLY A 143 8.75 2.01 2.65
C GLY A 143 10.23 2.09 2.95
N CYS A 144 11.05 2.28 1.91
CA CYS A 144 12.47 2.55 2.09
C CYS A 144 12.69 4.05 2.13
N ASN A 145 13.07 4.56 3.29
CA ASN A 145 13.39 5.96 3.50
C ASN A 145 14.88 6.25 3.37
N GLU A 146 15.64 5.34 2.83
CA GLU A 146 17.06 5.55 2.57
C GLU A 146 17.23 6.57 1.44
N LYS A 147 17.74 7.70 1.82
CA LYS A 147 18.05 8.78 0.88
C LYS A 147 19.34 8.48 0.11
#